data_0365370f56678b7bc083f26c19bceedb
#
_entry.id   0365370f56678b7bc083f26c19bceedb
#
_cell.length_a   1.000
_cell.length_b   1.000
_cell.length_c   1.000
_cell.angle_alpha   90.00
_cell.angle_beta   90.00
_cell.angle_gamma   90.00
#
_symmetry.space_group_name_H-M   'P 1'
#
loop_
_entity.id
_entity.type
_entity.pdbx_description
1 polymer ?
#
loop_
_entity_poly.entity_id
_entity_poly.type
_entity_poly.pdbx_seq_one_letter_code
_entity_poly.pdbx_strand_id
1 'polypeptide(L)'
;MKSKITTFIMTILTIILIILVTIIGLMIYNEIAKTNIADEVQDFVSNITTSSGGTNQNEIQTPEILQTTIETISPSDKKIDYSNSTINKYFYSQLDNYSKIIYNALEKNKENMKTGTYEINLGTEFTKVLSENNGEKTLGDYYQTAVEAYTYDNPEIFYIDFQKLYLNIETTTRGEEKTYKVIINSGNNSNYLVDGFTKEKIDDSLNEIDKIKTYFIQNKQQNEYQNIKNVHDYLVETIDYDETISQQNIYDIYGALINKKCVCEGYAKAFKYLMEAIDVPCVIVAGEGTNSDGNTENHAWNYVQLNGIWYAIDCTWDDPILMNGAVLTNSAKYKYFLKGANNFYQTHTPNGQFTEGGKMFTFPQLNTQNY
;
A
#
# COMPACT_ATOMS: atom_id res chain seq x y z
N MET A 1 -70.00 -21.03 31.28
CA MET A 1 -69.22 -21.88 30.35
C MET A 1 -68.86 -21.17 29.05
N LYS A 2 -69.78 -20.43 28.40
CA LYS A 2 -69.53 -19.68 27.14
C LYS A 2 -68.37 -18.67 27.25
N SER A 3 -68.23 -17.92 28.37
CA SER A 3 -67.21 -16.88 28.53
C SER A 3 -65.75 -17.47 28.53
N LYS A 4 -65.52 -18.62 29.17
CA LYS A 4 -64.19 -19.26 29.21
C LYS A 4 -63.75 -19.80 27.83
N ILE A 5 -64.69 -20.28 27.04
CA ILE A 5 -64.43 -20.77 25.68
C ILE A 5 -64.08 -19.60 24.75
N THR A 6 -64.75 -18.48 24.86
CA THR A 6 -64.47 -17.29 24.07
C THR A 6 -63.10 -16.70 24.41
N THR A 7 -62.72 -16.65 25.70
CA THR A 7 -61.37 -16.23 26.14
C THR A 7 -60.29 -17.16 25.60
N PHE A 8 -60.50 -18.48 25.67
CA PHE A 8 -59.55 -19.46 25.18
C PHE A 8 -59.34 -19.36 23.66
N ILE A 9 -60.41 -19.17 22.88
CA ILE A 9 -60.33 -18.99 21.42
C ILE A 9 -59.62 -17.65 21.09
N MET A 10 -59.89 -16.58 21.79
CA MET A 10 -59.19 -15.29 21.62
C MET A 10 -57.68 -15.41 21.91
N THR A 11 -57.32 -16.14 22.99
CA THR A 11 -55.90 -16.36 23.31
C THR A 11 -55.20 -17.17 22.21
N ILE A 12 -55.82 -18.21 21.68
CA ILE A 12 -55.23 -18.97 20.57
C ILE A 12 -55.08 -18.11 19.31
N LEU A 13 -56.10 -17.31 18.96
CA LEU A 13 -56.03 -16.39 17.82
C LEU A 13 -54.91 -15.34 17.98
N THR A 14 -54.71 -14.85 19.19
CA THR A 14 -53.62 -13.88 19.47
C THR A 14 -52.24 -14.54 19.30
N ILE A 15 -52.07 -15.78 19.80
CA ILE A 15 -50.83 -16.54 19.63
C ILE A 15 -50.56 -16.84 18.14
N ILE A 16 -51.59 -17.24 17.40
CA ILE A 16 -51.45 -17.48 15.95
C ILE A 16 -51.07 -16.19 15.22
N LEU A 17 -51.66 -15.05 15.57
CA LEU A 17 -51.33 -13.75 14.99
C LEU A 17 -49.89 -13.33 15.30
N ILE A 18 -49.42 -13.55 16.52
CA ILE A 18 -48.01 -13.25 16.90
C ILE A 18 -47.04 -14.12 16.09
N ILE A 19 -47.33 -15.43 15.95
CA ILE A 19 -46.52 -16.35 15.16
C ILE A 19 -46.49 -15.93 13.67
N LEU A 20 -47.63 -15.52 13.12
CA LEU A 20 -47.73 -15.08 11.73
C LEU A 20 -46.95 -13.79 11.48
N VAL A 21 -47.04 -12.81 12.40
CA VAL A 21 -46.26 -11.56 12.34
C VAL A 21 -44.75 -11.83 12.45
N THR A 22 -44.36 -12.78 13.31
CA THR A 22 -42.95 -13.17 13.45
C THR A 22 -42.41 -13.84 12.19
N ILE A 23 -43.22 -14.77 11.59
CA ILE A 23 -42.85 -15.44 10.32
C ILE A 23 -42.71 -14.41 9.19
N ILE A 24 -43.68 -13.50 9.06
CA ILE A 24 -43.63 -12.44 8.04
C ILE A 24 -42.43 -11.51 8.29
N GLY A 25 -42.14 -11.15 9.52
CA GLY A 25 -40.95 -10.36 9.90
C GLY A 25 -39.64 -11.07 9.52
N LEU A 26 -39.55 -12.36 9.78
CA LEU A 26 -38.40 -13.18 9.37
C LEU A 26 -38.28 -13.34 7.84
N MET A 27 -39.40 -13.46 7.15
CA MET A 27 -39.41 -13.52 5.67
C MET A 27 -38.95 -12.18 5.06
N ILE A 28 -39.46 -11.06 5.57
CA ILE A 28 -39.05 -9.71 5.14
C ILE A 28 -37.56 -9.48 5.48
N TYR A 29 -37.12 -9.84 6.67
CA TYR A 29 -35.70 -9.74 7.09
C TYR A 29 -34.78 -10.58 6.17
N ASN A 30 -35.17 -11.84 5.87
CA ASN A 30 -34.40 -12.69 4.96
C ASN A 30 -34.40 -12.18 3.51
N GLU A 31 -35.49 -11.55 3.05
CA GLU A 31 -35.54 -10.97 1.71
C GLU A 31 -34.69 -9.70 1.62
N ILE A 32 -34.75 -8.83 2.62
CA ILE A 32 -33.91 -7.63 2.72
C ILE A 32 -32.43 -8.03 2.89
N ALA A 33 -32.12 -9.04 3.72
CA ALA A 33 -30.76 -9.54 3.90
C ALA A 33 -30.21 -10.16 2.61
N LYS A 34 -31.03 -10.89 1.84
CA LYS A 34 -30.64 -11.45 0.55
C LYS A 34 -30.38 -10.37 -0.51
N THR A 35 -31.25 -9.35 -0.60
CA THR A 35 -31.06 -8.24 -1.55
C THR A 35 -29.83 -7.41 -1.18
N ASN A 36 -29.66 -7.05 0.08
CA ASN A 36 -28.49 -6.28 0.50
C ASN A 36 -27.20 -7.09 0.34
N ILE A 37 -27.18 -8.37 0.69
CA ILE A 37 -26.00 -9.24 0.53
C ILE A 37 -25.74 -9.51 -0.96
N ALA A 38 -26.77 -9.69 -1.79
CA ALA A 38 -26.58 -9.92 -3.22
C ALA A 38 -26.08 -8.68 -3.94
N ASP A 39 -26.60 -7.48 -3.61
CA ASP A 39 -26.16 -6.21 -4.17
C ASP A 39 -24.75 -5.84 -3.63
N GLU A 40 -24.47 -6.01 -2.35
CA GLU A 40 -23.13 -5.83 -1.77
C GLU A 40 -22.12 -6.84 -2.32
N VAL A 41 -22.50 -8.10 -2.50
CA VAL A 41 -21.63 -9.11 -3.13
C VAL A 41 -21.46 -8.84 -4.62
N GLN A 42 -22.46 -8.33 -5.31
CA GLN A 42 -22.35 -7.99 -6.73
C GLN A 42 -21.54 -6.70 -6.94
N ASP A 43 -21.68 -5.69 -6.09
CA ASP A 43 -20.80 -4.53 -6.04
C ASP A 43 -19.39 -4.90 -5.57
N PHE A 44 -19.27 -5.76 -4.58
CA PHE A 44 -17.97 -6.29 -4.12
C PHE A 44 -17.30 -7.15 -5.20
N VAL A 45 -18.02 -8.06 -5.86
CA VAL A 45 -17.49 -8.88 -6.97
C VAL A 45 -17.22 -8.03 -8.22
N SER A 46 -18.01 -7.00 -8.53
CA SER A 46 -17.72 -6.09 -9.62
C SER A 46 -16.52 -5.21 -9.32
N ASN A 47 -16.34 -4.77 -8.09
CA ASN A 47 -15.16 -4.04 -7.62
C ASN A 47 -13.92 -4.95 -7.54
N ILE A 48 -14.07 -6.24 -7.18
CA ILE A 48 -12.98 -7.23 -7.23
C ILE A 48 -12.62 -7.61 -8.66
N THR A 49 -13.58 -7.79 -9.56
CA THR A 49 -13.31 -8.14 -10.96
C THR A 49 -12.78 -6.97 -11.78
N THR A 50 -12.99 -5.74 -11.35
CA THR A 50 -12.28 -4.54 -11.86
C THR A 50 -10.99 -4.24 -11.12
N SER A 51 -10.77 -4.80 -9.91
CA SER A 51 -9.55 -4.68 -9.09
C SER A 51 -8.66 -5.92 -9.11
N SER A 52 -8.94 -6.94 -9.94
CA SER A 52 -8.16 -8.18 -9.95
C SER A 52 -6.83 -8.05 -10.69
N GLY A 53 -6.05 -7.04 -10.38
CA GLY A 53 -4.76 -6.78 -11.01
C GLY A 53 -3.69 -6.18 -10.11
N GLY A 54 -3.94 -5.81 -8.87
CA GLY A 54 -2.93 -5.15 -8.08
C GLY A 54 -3.05 -5.46 -6.59
N THR A 55 -1.94 -5.66 -5.94
CA THR A 55 -1.78 -5.64 -4.49
C THR A 55 -2.06 -4.26 -3.88
N ASN A 56 -2.40 -3.29 -4.73
CA ASN A 56 -2.66 -1.92 -4.36
C ASN A 56 -4.01 -1.49 -4.89
N GLN A 57 -4.95 -1.15 -4.01
CA GLN A 57 -6.14 -0.38 -4.41
C GLN A 57 -5.77 1.05 -4.88
N ASN A 58 -4.55 1.50 -4.58
CA ASN A 58 -3.93 2.66 -5.21
C ASN A 58 -3.04 2.16 -6.35
N GLU A 59 -3.63 1.64 -7.44
CA GLU A 59 -2.87 1.48 -8.68
C GLU A 59 -2.20 2.81 -8.96
N ILE A 60 -0.87 2.83 -8.90
CA ILE A 60 -0.11 3.99 -9.35
C ILE A 60 -0.24 4.00 -10.86
N GLN A 61 -1.22 4.76 -11.34
CA GLN A 61 -1.43 4.91 -12.78
C GLN A 61 -0.34 5.82 -13.34
N THR A 62 0.03 5.59 -14.59
CA THR A 62 0.83 6.54 -15.34
C THR A 62 0.12 7.89 -15.32
N PRO A 63 0.76 8.96 -14.81
CA PRO A 63 0.09 10.25 -14.67
C PRO A 63 -0.30 10.83 -16.03
N GLU A 64 -1.34 11.63 -16.04
CA GLU A 64 -1.70 12.39 -17.23
C GLU A 64 -0.55 13.35 -17.58
N ILE A 65 -0.17 13.39 -18.85
CA ILE A 65 0.87 14.27 -19.36
C ILE A 65 0.21 15.51 -19.95
N LEU A 66 0.44 16.65 -19.29
CA LEU A 66 -0.05 17.94 -19.74
C LEU A 66 1.00 18.64 -20.57
N GLN A 67 0.69 18.95 -21.83
CA GLN A 67 1.63 19.67 -22.72
C GLN A 67 1.30 21.16 -22.80
N THR A 68 2.34 21.97 -22.62
CA THR A 68 2.29 23.41 -22.81
C THR A 68 3.39 23.84 -23.78
N THR A 69 3.04 24.58 -24.83
CA THR A 69 4.03 25.12 -25.79
C THR A 69 4.35 26.56 -25.40
N ILE A 70 5.61 26.86 -25.10
CA ILE A 70 6.10 28.21 -24.77
C ILE A 70 7.04 28.66 -25.86
N GLU A 71 6.76 29.79 -26.51
CA GLU A 71 7.62 30.40 -27.53
C GLU A 71 8.67 31.36 -26.96
N THR A 72 8.62 31.70 -25.68
CA THR A 72 9.49 32.70 -25.03
C THR A 72 10.54 32.04 -24.14
N ILE A 73 11.76 32.62 -24.19
CA ILE A 73 12.87 32.22 -23.33
C ILE A 73 12.54 32.66 -21.90
N SER A 74 12.22 31.72 -21.01
CA SER A 74 12.23 32.01 -19.57
C SER A 74 13.68 32.17 -19.09
N PRO A 75 13.99 33.17 -18.21
CA PRO A 75 15.28 33.24 -17.57
C PRO A 75 15.53 31.94 -16.78
N SER A 76 16.76 31.47 -16.82
CA SER A 76 17.23 30.23 -16.27
C SER A 76 16.69 29.96 -14.86
N ASP A 77 15.74 29.07 -14.73
CA ASP A 77 15.56 28.36 -13.47
C ASP A 77 16.87 27.64 -13.13
N LYS A 78 17.37 27.84 -11.91
CA LYS A 78 18.57 27.14 -11.47
C LYS A 78 18.40 25.67 -11.73
N LYS A 79 19.18 25.09 -12.64
CA LYS A 79 19.15 23.67 -12.94
C LYS A 79 19.48 22.91 -11.66
N ILE A 80 18.52 22.10 -11.18
CA ILE A 80 18.76 21.18 -10.09
C ILE A 80 19.16 19.85 -10.73
N ASP A 81 20.38 19.42 -10.45
CA ASP A 81 20.86 18.11 -10.91
C ASP A 81 20.40 17.02 -9.96
N TYR A 82 19.55 16.13 -10.46
CA TYR A 82 19.05 14.94 -9.74
C TYR A 82 19.77 13.65 -10.16
N SER A 83 20.77 13.72 -11.05
CA SER A 83 21.48 12.53 -11.56
C SER A 83 22.40 11.89 -10.53
N ASN A 84 22.86 12.64 -9.52
CA ASN A 84 23.79 12.17 -8.49
C ASN A 84 23.08 11.93 -7.16
N SER A 85 23.19 10.73 -6.63
CA SER A 85 22.61 10.33 -5.35
C SER A 85 23.51 9.38 -4.60
N THR A 86 23.48 9.48 -3.27
CA THR A 86 24.08 8.53 -2.33
C THR A 86 23.05 7.55 -1.76
N ILE A 87 21.87 7.48 -2.34
CA ILE A 87 20.78 6.62 -1.87
C ILE A 87 21.18 5.15 -1.99
N ASN A 88 21.13 4.45 -0.87
CA ASN A 88 21.36 3.01 -0.77
C ASN A 88 20.05 2.31 -0.35
N LYS A 89 19.12 2.18 -1.28
CA LYS A 89 17.82 1.53 -1.09
C LYS A 89 17.65 0.39 -2.08
N TYR A 90 16.87 -0.63 -1.68
CA TYR A 90 16.78 -1.87 -2.41
C TYR A 90 16.18 -1.70 -3.82
N PHE A 91 15.02 -1.06 -3.91
CA PHE A 91 14.34 -0.86 -5.20
C PHE A 91 15.00 0.24 -6.02
N TYR A 92 15.51 1.30 -5.39
CA TYR A 92 16.32 2.33 -6.06
C TYR A 92 17.50 1.73 -6.83
N SER A 93 18.17 0.73 -6.26
CA SER A 93 19.34 0.10 -6.89
C SER A 93 19.02 -0.56 -8.24
N GLN A 94 17.75 -0.93 -8.46
CA GLN A 94 17.27 -1.62 -9.65
C GLN A 94 16.75 -0.66 -10.74
N LEU A 95 16.69 0.65 -10.46
CA LEU A 95 16.18 1.65 -11.39
C LEU A 95 17.18 1.95 -12.52
N ASP A 96 16.65 2.29 -13.70
CA ASP A 96 17.43 2.94 -14.76
C ASP A 96 17.74 4.40 -14.40
N ASN A 97 18.56 5.04 -15.23
CA ASN A 97 19.03 6.41 -14.96
C ASN A 97 17.89 7.45 -14.97
N TYR A 98 16.89 7.32 -15.83
CA TYR A 98 15.80 8.27 -15.91
C TYR A 98 14.83 8.12 -14.73
N SER A 99 14.50 6.90 -14.37
CA SER A 99 13.71 6.61 -13.15
C SER A 99 14.44 7.07 -11.89
N LYS A 100 15.77 6.95 -11.82
CA LYS A 100 16.59 7.49 -10.71
C LYS A 100 16.51 9.01 -10.59
N ILE A 101 16.46 9.74 -11.70
CA ILE A 101 16.28 11.21 -11.68
C ILE A 101 14.98 11.58 -10.98
N ILE A 102 13.87 10.88 -11.33
CA ILE A 102 12.56 11.11 -10.73
C ILE A 102 12.57 10.74 -9.26
N TYR A 103 13.06 9.56 -8.90
CA TYR A 103 13.16 9.11 -7.51
C TYR A 103 13.96 10.10 -6.65
N ASN A 104 15.14 10.54 -7.13
CA ASN A 104 15.98 11.50 -6.44
C ASN A 104 15.29 12.85 -6.26
N ALA A 105 14.49 13.27 -7.24
CA ALA A 105 13.72 14.50 -7.18
C ALA A 105 12.62 14.42 -6.11
N LEU A 106 11.90 13.28 -6.02
CA LEU A 106 10.92 13.03 -4.97
C LEU A 106 11.59 13.07 -3.58
N GLU A 107 12.68 12.31 -3.39
CA GLU A 107 13.39 12.24 -2.11
C GLU A 107 13.93 13.61 -1.68
N LYS A 108 14.52 14.38 -2.60
CA LYS A 108 15.05 15.69 -2.30
C LYS A 108 13.99 16.70 -1.89
N ASN A 109 12.76 16.52 -2.37
CA ASN A 109 11.66 17.46 -2.15
C ASN A 109 10.59 16.93 -1.16
N LYS A 110 10.79 15.79 -0.53
CA LYS A 110 9.77 15.16 0.34
C LYS A 110 9.21 16.08 1.42
N GLU A 111 10.04 16.94 2.02
CA GLU A 111 9.58 17.90 3.02
C GLU A 111 8.71 19.02 2.41
N ASN A 112 9.07 19.50 1.22
CA ASN A 112 8.28 20.50 0.51
C ASN A 112 6.93 19.92 0.06
N MET A 113 6.90 18.63 -0.31
CA MET A 113 5.70 17.95 -0.76
C MET A 113 4.61 17.82 0.32
N LYS A 114 4.96 17.93 1.60
CA LYS A 114 3.98 17.98 2.70
C LYS A 114 3.00 19.15 2.60
N THR A 115 3.28 20.15 1.78
CA THR A 115 2.33 21.27 1.50
C THR A 115 1.15 20.85 0.63
N GLY A 116 1.28 19.74 -0.10
CA GLY A 116 0.25 19.23 -1.01
C GLY A 116 0.14 19.95 -2.36
N THR A 117 0.94 21.00 -2.59
CA THR A 117 0.88 21.82 -3.81
C THR A 117 2.26 22.15 -4.38
N TYR A 118 3.33 21.59 -3.81
CA TYR A 118 4.69 21.85 -4.25
C TYR A 118 4.96 21.24 -5.61
N GLU A 119 5.55 22.02 -6.52
CA GLU A 119 5.93 21.59 -7.85
C GLU A 119 7.40 21.16 -7.89
N ILE A 120 7.66 19.98 -8.47
CA ILE A 120 9.03 19.47 -8.62
C ILE A 120 9.46 19.67 -10.07
N ASN A 121 10.42 20.58 -10.28
CA ASN A 121 11.00 20.84 -11.58
C ASN A 121 12.11 19.83 -11.88
N LEU A 122 11.91 18.94 -12.85
CA LEU A 122 12.88 17.96 -13.32
C LEU A 122 13.85 18.55 -14.37
N GLY A 123 13.64 19.80 -14.81
CA GLY A 123 14.46 20.43 -15.84
C GLY A 123 14.25 19.81 -17.22
N THR A 124 15.31 19.82 -18.03
CA THR A 124 15.28 19.40 -19.43
C THR A 124 15.93 18.03 -19.69
N GLU A 125 16.18 17.26 -18.65
CA GLU A 125 16.88 15.97 -18.70
C GLU A 125 16.15 14.93 -19.60
N PHE A 126 14.83 15.08 -19.75
CA PHE A 126 14.00 14.19 -20.56
C PHE A 126 13.83 14.64 -22.02
N THR A 127 14.53 15.73 -22.46
CA THR A 127 14.41 16.22 -23.86
C THR A 127 14.69 15.13 -24.88
N LYS A 128 15.73 14.30 -24.67
CA LYS A 128 16.05 13.20 -25.58
C LYS A 128 14.90 12.18 -25.64
N VAL A 129 14.37 11.77 -24.50
CA VAL A 129 13.27 10.81 -24.41
C VAL A 129 12.03 11.33 -25.15
N LEU A 130 11.65 12.59 -24.86
CA LEU A 130 10.46 13.23 -25.45
C LEU A 130 10.60 13.57 -26.93
N SER A 131 11.80 13.56 -27.47
CA SER A 131 12.06 13.72 -28.91
C SER A 131 11.91 12.41 -29.71
N GLU A 132 11.79 11.28 -29.03
CA GLU A 132 11.62 9.97 -29.65
C GLU A 132 10.13 9.63 -29.88
N ASN A 133 9.86 8.67 -30.77
CA ASN A 133 8.50 8.13 -30.94
C ASN A 133 8.01 7.51 -29.61
N ASN A 134 6.78 7.81 -29.20
CA ASN A 134 6.21 7.39 -27.92
C ASN A 134 6.95 7.94 -26.66
N GLY A 135 7.68 9.06 -26.79
CA GLY A 135 8.47 9.63 -25.70
C GLY A 135 7.66 9.95 -24.44
N GLU A 136 6.39 10.37 -24.58
CA GLU A 136 5.48 10.62 -23.46
C GLU A 136 5.16 9.34 -22.70
N LYS A 137 4.80 8.26 -23.42
CA LYS A 137 4.57 6.98 -22.78
C LYS A 137 5.83 6.49 -22.05
N THR A 138 6.99 6.61 -22.68
CA THR A 138 8.27 6.22 -22.09
C THR A 138 8.57 7.04 -20.82
N LEU A 139 8.29 8.34 -20.82
CA LEU A 139 8.40 9.18 -19.64
C LEU A 139 7.43 8.72 -18.52
N GLY A 140 6.20 8.39 -18.89
CA GLY A 140 5.22 7.83 -17.96
C GLY A 140 5.70 6.52 -17.33
N ASP A 141 6.27 5.60 -18.12
CA ASP A 141 6.82 4.33 -17.64
C ASP A 141 8.00 4.56 -16.65
N TYR A 142 8.87 5.55 -16.92
CA TYR A 142 9.93 5.95 -15.97
C TYR A 142 9.37 6.51 -14.67
N TYR A 143 8.33 7.34 -14.77
CA TYR A 143 7.68 7.90 -13.58
C TYR A 143 7.04 6.81 -12.73
N GLN A 144 6.22 5.95 -13.32
CA GLN A 144 5.60 4.84 -12.62
C GLN A 144 6.64 3.97 -11.91
N THR A 145 7.67 3.55 -12.63
CA THR A 145 8.77 2.75 -12.06
C THR A 145 9.46 3.45 -10.87
N ALA A 146 9.70 4.76 -11.00
CA ALA A 146 10.32 5.54 -9.93
C ALA A 146 9.42 5.66 -8.69
N VAL A 147 8.13 5.91 -8.88
CA VAL A 147 7.15 6.04 -7.79
C VAL A 147 6.95 4.71 -7.08
N GLU A 148 6.84 3.60 -7.81
CA GLU A 148 6.77 2.26 -7.23
C GLU A 148 7.99 1.98 -6.33
N ALA A 149 9.21 2.17 -6.86
CA ALA A 149 10.42 2.02 -6.07
C ALA A 149 10.44 2.95 -4.86
N TYR A 150 10.01 4.20 -5.04
CA TYR A 150 10.04 5.22 -3.99
C TYR A 150 9.11 4.90 -2.83
N THR A 151 7.90 4.47 -3.11
CA THR A 151 6.89 4.15 -2.08
C THR A 151 7.25 2.89 -1.28
N TYR A 152 7.85 1.88 -1.92
CA TYR A 152 8.27 0.66 -1.24
C TYR A 152 9.62 0.81 -0.52
N ASP A 153 10.48 1.71 -0.96
CA ASP A 153 11.70 2.05 -0.25
C ASP A 153 11.47 3.03 0.92
N ASN A 154 10.40 3.85 0.89
CA ASN A 154 10.13 4.91 1.86
C ASN A 154 8.68 4.82 2.41
N PRO A 155 8.38 3.83 3.25
CA PRO A 155 7.03 3.61 3.79
C PRO A 155 6.47 4.81 4.58
N GLU A 156 7.33 5.72 5.04
CA GLU A 156 6.95 6.95 5.74
C GLU A 156 6.23 7.98 4.85
N ILE A 157 6.23 7.78 3.52
CA ILE A 157 5.55 8.67 2.57
C ILE A 157 4.08 8.24 2.36
N PHE A 158 3.34 8.06 3.43
CA PHE A 158 1.94 7.63 3.42
C PHE A 158 0.94 8.74 3.08
N TYR A 159 1.37 9.97 3.02
CA TYR A 159 0.52 11.17 2.92
C TYR A 159 0.37 11.71 1.50
N ILE A 160 1.09 11.17 0.52
CA ILE A 160 1.03 11.61 -0.88
C ILE A 160 0.15 10.63 -1.67
N ASP A 161 -0.87 11.17 -2.32
CA ASP A 161 -1.64 10.47 -3.33
C ASP A 161 -1.00 10.70 -4.70
N PHE A 162 -0.16 9.76 -5.11
CA PHE A 162 0.57 9.84 -6.38
C PHE A 162 -0.34 9.82 -7.60
N GLN A 163 -1.61 9.40 -7.47
CA GLN A 163 -2.60 9.45 -8.55
C GLN A 163 -3.07 10.88 -8.86
N LYS A 164 -2.90 11.80 -7.89
CA LYS A 164 -3.22 13.22 -8.06
C LYS A 164 -2.07 14.03 -8.67
N LEU A 165 -0.94 13.39 -8.99
CA LEU A 165 0.21 14.04 -9.58
C LEU A 165 0.23 13.84 -11.11
N TYR A 166 0.69 14.87 -11.81
CA TYR A 166 0.77 14.95 -13.27
C TYR A 166 2.18 15.29 -13.71
N LEU A 167 2.52 14.87 -14.93
CA LEU A 167 3.74 15.30 -15.62
C LEU A 167 3.38 16.44 -16.58
N ASN A 168 3.73 17.66 -16.21
CA ASN A 168 3.55 18.82 -17.08
C ASN A 168 4.79 19.00 -17.94
N ILE A 169 4.61 19.09 -19.28
CA ILE A 169 5.68 19.24 -20.24
C ILE A 169 5.59 20.62 -20.89
N GLU A 170 6.58 21.48 -20.59
CA GLU A 170 6.75 22.79 -21.21
C GLU A 170 7.71 22.64 -22.40
N THR A 171 7.23 22.96 -23.63
CA THR A 171 8.03 22.88 -24.85
C THR A 171 8.53 24.25 -25.28
N THR A 172 9.85 24.37 -25.47
CA THR A 172 10.48 25.56 -26.04
C THR A 172 11.03 25.20 -27.41
N THR A 173 10.67 26.00 -28.45
CA THR A 173 11.12 25.79 -29.82
C THR A 173 12.02 26.95 -30.24
N ARG A 174 13.21 26.64 -30.79
CA ARG A 174 14.14 27.60 -31.41
C ARG A 174 14.55 27.08 -32.79
N GLY A 175 13.96 27.63 -33.83
CA GLY A 175 14.15 27.11 -35.19
C GLY A 175 13.60 25.68 -35.27
N GLU A 176 14.46 24.71 -35.59
CA GLU A 176 14.12 23.31 -35.65
C GLU A 176 14.37 22.55 -34.33
N GLU A 177 15.04 23.18 -33.37
CA GLU A 177 15.37 22.57 -32.09
C GLU A 177 14.24 22.72 -31.09
N LYS A 178 13.83 21.59 -30.46
CA LYS A 178 12.86 21.54 -29.38
C LYS A 178 13.53 21.10 -28.08
N THR A 179 13.20 21.79 -27.00
CA THR A 179 13.63 21.45 -25.65
C THR A 179 12.39 21.26 -24.78
N TYR A 180 12.36 20.22 -23.97
CA TYR A 180 11.24 19.87 -23.13
C TYR A 180 11.63 19.98 -21.66
N LYS A 181 10.93 20.82 -20.92
CA LYS A 181 11.06 20.94 -19.46
C LYS A 181 9.92 20.14 -18.82
N VAL A 182 10.25 19.26 -17.87
CA VAL A 182 9.28 18.40 -17.19
C VAL A 182 9.11 18.86 -15.75
N ILE A 183 7.86 18.97 -15.31
CA ILE A 183 7.47 19.36 -13.95
C ILE A 183 6.48 18.33 -13.41
N ILE A 184 6.71 17.85 -12.19
CA ILE A 184 5.72 17.05 -11.45
C ILE A 184 4.90 18.00 -10.61
N ASN A 185 3.59 18.04 -10.81
CA ASN A 185 2.65 18.84 -10.04
C ASN A 185 1.25 18.24 -10.01
N SER A 186 0.37 18.81 -9.21
CA SER A 186 -1.04 18.49 -9.18
C SER A 186 -1.82 19.43 -10.09
N GLY A 187 -2.11 19.14 -11.27
CA GLY A 187 -2.81 20.03 -12.21
C GLY A 187 -3.73 21.07 -11.54
N ASN A 188 -3.73 22.30 -12.03
CA ASN A 188 -4.48 23.43 -11.49
C ASN A 188 -4.23 23.79 -10.00
N ASN A 189 -3.02 23.51 -9.47
CA ASN A 189 -2.67 23.73 -8.06
C ASN A 189 -3.63 23.03 -7.06
N SER A 190 -4.19 21.91 -7.42
CA SER A 190 -4.99 21.08 -6.51
C SER A 190 -4.11 20.44 -5.44
N ASN A 191 -4.70 20.01 -4.34
CA ASN A 191 -3.98 19.32 -3.28
C ASN A 191 -3.80 17.85 -3.64
N TYR A 192 -2.55 17.36 -3.67
CA TYR A 192 -2.22 15.96 -3.92
C TYR A 192 -1.99 15.12 -2.66
N LEU A 193 -2.24 15.68 -1.49
CA LEU A 193 -2.23 14.85 -0.29
C LEU A 193 -3.40 13.86 -0.30
N VAL A 194 -3.23 12.76 0.39
CA VAL A 194 -4.31 11.86 0.74
C VAL A 194 -5.37 12.65 1.52
N ASP A 195 -6.64 12.41 1.24
CA ASP A 195 -7.74 13.19 1.80
C ASP A 195 -7.69 13.23 3.34
N GLY A 196 -7.95 14.40 3.90
CA GLY A 196 -7.89 14.63 5.34
C GLY A 196 -6.51 14.81 5.94
N PHE A 197 -5.43 14.79 5.13
CA PHE A 197 -4.10 15.21 5.59
C PHE A 197 -3.85 16.69 5.33
N THR A 198 -3.16 17.29 6.27
CA THR A 198 -2.54 18.62 6.21
C THR A 198 -1.09 18.48 6.63
N LYS A 199 -0.25 19.46 6.33
CA LYS A 199 1.15 19.43 6.76
C LYS A 199 1.29 19.21 8.27
N GLU A 200 0.46 19.89 9.08
CA GLU A 200 0.46 19.75 10.54
C GLU A 200 0.11 18.29 10.96
N LYS A 201 -0.97 17.72 10.41
CA LYS A 201 -1.36 16.33 10.69
C LYS A 201 -0.28 15.33 10.26
N ILE A 202 0.40 15.59 9.13
CA ILE A 202 1.52 14.76 8.67
C ILE A 202 2.67 14.80 9.68
N ASP A 203 3.08 16.02 10.08
CA ASP A 203 4.19 16.20 11.02
C ASP A 203 3.87 15.56 12.38
N ASP A 204 2.65 15.73 12.91
CA ASP A 204 2.20 15.09 14.14
C ASP A 204 2.20 13.56 14.03
N SER A 205 1.69 13.02 12.90
CA SER A 205 1.67 11.57 12.66
C SER A 205 3.08 10.98 12.56
N LEU A 206 3.98 11.65 11.85
CA LEU A 206 5.37 11.23 11.77
C LEU A 206 6.07 11.29 13.12
N ASN A 207 5.77 12.28 13.97
CA ASN A 207 6.27 12.35 15.33
C ASN A 207 5.80 11.16 16.20
N GLU A 208 4.54 10.75 16.07
CA GLU A 208 4.03 9.56 16.81
C GLU A 208 4.69 8.27 16.28
N ILE A 209 4.83 8.11 14.97
CA ILE A 209 5.54 6.98 14.36
C ILE A 209 7.01 6.96 14.79
N ASP A 210 7.65 8.13 14.90
CA ASP A 210 9.05 8.24 15.35
C ASP A 210 9.24 7.82 16.82
N LYS A 211 8.24 8.01 17.67
CA LYS A 211 8.27 7.48 19.05
C LYS A 211 8.32 5.94 19.07
N ILE A 212 7.50 5.30 18.22
CA ILE A 212 7.51 3.83 18.07
C ILE A 212 8.87 3.36 17.55
N LYS A 213 9.37 4.00 16.50
CA LYS A 213 10.70 3.72 15.94
C LYS A 213 11.80 3.87 17.00
N THR A 214 11.77 4.97 17.75
CA THR A 214 12.74 5.27 18.82
C THR A 214 12.70 4.21 19.91
N TYR A 215 11.52 3.69 20.29
CA TYR A 215 11.41 2.59 21.23
C TYR A 215 12.22 1.36 20.76
N PHE A 216 12.08 0.95 19.49
CA PHE A 216 12.83 -0.20 18.96
C PHE A 216 14.34 0.06 18.87
N ILE A 217 14.77 1.27 18.51
CA ILE A 217 16.18 1.66 18.49
C ILE A 217 16.79 1.55 19.91
N GLN A 218 16.10 2.09 20.92
CA GLN A 218 16.58 2.10 22.31
C GLN A 218 16.60 0.71 22.95
N ASN A 219 15.72 -0.19 22.52
CA ASN A 219 15.63 -1.56 23.01
C ASN A 219 16.26 -2.59 22.09
N LYS A 220 17.04 -2.15 21.09
CA LYS A 220 17.79 -3.03 20.19
C LYS A 220 18.74 -3.90 20.97
N GLN A 221 18.65 -5.20 20.74
CA GLN A 221 19.50 -6.21 21.37
C GLN A 221 20.67 -6.59 20.47
N GLN A 222 21.69 -7.26 21.02
CA GLN A 222 22.80 -7.81 20.23
C GLN A 222 22.36 -9.01 19.37
N ASN A 223 21.28 -9.67 19.71
CA ASN A 223 20.74 -10.82 19.01
C ASN A 223 19.75 -10.36 17.93
N GLU A 224 20.12 -10.48 16.65
CA GLU A 224 19.27 -10.11 15.51
C GLU A 224 17.94 -10.87 15.50
N TYR A 225 17.94 -12.18 15.79
CA TYR A 225 16.70 -12.96 15.87
C TYR A 225 15.70 -12.34 16.85
N GLN A 226 16.18 -11.93 18.04
CA GLN A 226 15.31 -11.35 19.04
C GLN A 226 14.77 -9.97 18.60
N ASN A 227 15.57 -9.19 17.89
CA ASN A 227 15.14 -7.91 17.33
C ASN A 227 14.02 -8.10 16.29
N ILE A 228 14.23 -9.05 15.36
CA ILE A 228 13.22 -9.40 14.34
C ILE A 228 11.94 -9.90 15.02
N LYS A 229 12.08 -10.77 16.01
CA LYS A 229 10.95 -11.32 16.76
C LYS A 229 10.18 -10.24 17.52
N ASN A 230 10.86 -9.30 18.16
CA ASN A 230 10.21 -8.23 18.92
C ASN A 230 9.35 -7.32 18.02
N VAL A 231 9.83 -7.00 16.81
CA VAL A 231 9.04 -6.21 15.84
C VAL A 231 7.87 -7.02 15.28
N HIS A 232 8.10 -8.29 14.92
CA HIS A 232 7.04 -9.19 14.49
C HIS A 232 5.92 -9.27 15.56
N ASP A 233 6.29 -9.59 16.80
CA ASP A 233 5.34 -9.75 17.90
C ASP A 233 4.56 -8.45 18.17
N TYR A 234 5.24 -7.31 18.11
CA TYR A 234 4.58 -6.02 18.27
C TYR A 234 3.50 -5.80 17.22
N LEU A 235 3.78 -6.08 15.94
CA LEU A 235 2.80 -5.85 14.88
C LEU A 235 1.62 -6.80 15.00
N VAL A 236 1.86 -8.11 15.16
CA VAL A 236 0.79 -9.10 15.25
C VAL A 236 -0.03 -9.03 16.54
N GLU A 237 0.47 -8.35 17.58
CA GLU A 237 -0.25 -8.16 18.86
C GLU A 237 -0.98 -6.82 18.94
N THR A 238 -0.64 -5.85 18.10
CA THR A 238 -1.15 -4.46 18.24
C THR A 238 -1.92 -3.95 17.05
N ILE A 239 -1.96 -4.67 15.94
CA ILE A 239 -2.67 -4.30 14.72
C ILE A 239 -3.81 -5.27 14.50
N ASP A 240 -4.97 -4.76 14.13
CA ASP A 240 -6.11 -5.54 13.68
C ASP A 240 -6.15 -5.56 12.14
N TYR A 241 -6.45 -6.71 11.54
CA TYR A 241 -6.67 -6.78 10.09
C TYR A 241 -8.00 -6.12 9.70
N ASP A 242 -8.00 -5.26 8.67
CA ASP A 242 -9.22 -4.60 8.18
C ASP A 242 -9.91 -5.44 7.09
N GLU A 243 -10.76 -6.38 7.50
CA GLU A 243 -11.56 -7.21 6.60
C GLU A 243 -12.59 -6.39 5.79
N THR A 244 -12.96 -5.21 6.29
CA THR A 244 -14.03 -4.39 5.68
C THR A 244 -13.50 -3.42 4.63
N ILE A 245 -12.19 -3.26 4.56
CA ILE A 245 -11.50 -2.31 3.65
C ILE A 245 -12.14 -0.92 3.71
N SER A 246 -12.61 -0.52 4.93
CA SER A 246 -13.46 0.65 5.11
C SER A 246 -12.70 1.88 5.59
N GLN A 247 -11.45 1.70 6.04
CA GLN A 247 -10.65 2.79 6.56
C GLN A 247 -9.66 3.32 5.53
N GLN A 248 -9.44 4.62 5.58
CA GLN A 248 -8.39 5.28 4.82
C GLN A 248 -7.00 4.85 5.33
N ASN A 249 -6.03 4.79 4.46
CA ASN A 249 -4.63 4.46 4.81
C ASN A 249 -4.40 3.02 5.33
N ILE A 250 -5.26 2.08 4.95
CA ILE A 250 -5.08 0.67 5.35
C ILE A 250 -3.88 -0.02 4.66
N TYR A 251 -3.34 0.57 3.59
CA TYR A 251 -2.21 0.05 2.81
C TYR A 251 -0.85 0.63 3.22
N ASP A 252 -0.79 1.42 4.30
CA ASP A 252 0.42 2.12 4.69
C ASP A 252 0.68 2.11 6.19
N ILE A 253 1.84 2.68 6.59
CA ILE A 253 2.25 2.67 7.99
C ILE A 253 1.39 3.56 8.89
N TYR A 254 0.62 4.51 8.35
CA TYR A 254 -0.32 5.28 9.15
C TYR A 254 -1.46 4.37 9.64
N GLY A 255 -2.03 3.56 8.74
CA GLY A 255 -3.01 2.53 9.13
C GLY A 255 -2.44 1.57 10.17
N ALA A 256 -1.26 1.03 9.90
CA ALA A 256 -0.63 0.04 10.78
C ALA A 256 -0.21 0.61 12.15
N LEU A 257 0.51 1.74 12.17
CA LEU A 257 1.16 2.22 13.39
C LEU A 257 0.35 3.25 14.18
N ILE A 258 -0.55 4.01 13.51
CA ILE A 258 -1.39 5.02 14.14
C ILE A 258 -2.80 4.49 14.38
N ASN A 259 -3.49 4.05 13.32
CA ASN A 259 -4.86 3.55 13.42
C ASN A 259 -4.94 2.14 14.04
N LYS A 260 -3.82 1.41 14.06
CA LYS A 260 -3.76 0.01 14.49
C LYS A 260 -4.69 -0.91 13.70
N LYS A 261 -4.95 -0.55 12.45
CA LYS A 261 -5.81 -1.31 11.56
C LYS A 261 -5.36 -1.16 10.11
N CYS A 262 -5.02 -2.26 9.45
CA CYS A 262 -4.55 -2.26 8.07
C CYS A 262 -4.74 -3.63 7.39
N VAL A 263 -4.39 -3.71 6.12
CA VAL A 263 -4.30 -4.97 5.35
C VAL A 263 -2.83 -5.38 5.17
N CYS A 264 -2.57 -6.47 4.45
CA CYS A 264 -1.24 -7.08 4.29
C CYS A 264 -0.13 -6.09 3.93
N GLU A 265 -0.38 -5.14 3.03
CA GLU A 265 0.62 -4.15 2.63
C GLU A 265 0.98 -3.19 3.77
N GLY A 266 0.01 -2.81 4.61
CA GLY A 266 0.26 -2.00 5.81
C GLY A 266 1.17 -2.72 6.82
N TYR A 267 0.92 -4.02 7.06
CA TYR A 267 1.82 -4.86 7.88
C TYR A 267 3.24 -4.92 7.29
N ALA A 268 3.35 -5.21 5.99
CA ALA A 268 4.63 -5.36 5.31
C ALA A 268 5.45 -4.05 5.33
N LYS A 269 4.79 -2.91 5.10
CA LYS A 269 5.42 -1.58 5.18
C LYS A 269 5.86 -1.22 6.59
N ALA A 270 5.02 -1.49 7.60
CA ALA A 270 5.36 -1.23 8.99
C ALA A 270 6.52 -2.10 9.47
N PHE A 271 6.53 -3.39 9.12
CA PHE A 271 7.62 -4.29 9.44
C PHE A 271 8.94 -3.81 8.83
N LYS A 272 8.96 -3.50 7.51
CA LYS A 272 10.14 -2.95 6.84
C LYS A 272 10.64 -1.68 7.51
N TYR A 273 9.75 -0.73 7.80
CA TYR A 273 10.10 0.56 8.41
C TYR A 273 10.80 0.39 9.77
N LEU A 274 10.27 -0.50 10.61
CA LEU A 274 10.85 -0.78 11.93
C LEU A 274 12.13 -1.62 11.85
N MET A 275 12.25 -2.55 10.88
CA MET A 275 13.50 -3.30 10.64
C MET A 275 14.63 -2.37 10.21
N GLU A 276 14.40 -1.48 9.25
CA GLU A 276 15.41 -0.52 8.81
C GLU A 276 15.84 0.43 9.93
N ALA A 277 14.92 0.81 10.82
CA ALA A 277 15.24 1.65 11.98
C ALA A 277 16.25 1.02 12.94
N ILE A 278 16.32 -0.30 12.97
CA ILE A 278 17.25 -1.06 13.81
C ILE A 278 18.38 -1.71 13.00
N ASP A 279 18.63 -1.22 11.77
CA ASP A 279 19.69 -1.65 10.85
C ASP A 279 19.58 -3.12 10.42
N VAL A 280 18.37 -3.66 10.31
CA VAL A 280 18.13 -5.01 9.78
C VAL A 280 17.63 -4.89 8.35
N PRO A 281 18.35 -5.43 7.34
CA PRO A 281 17.90 -5.38 5.95
C PRO A 281 16.56 -6.09 5.77
N CYS A 282 15.61 -5.38 5.14
CA CYS A 282 14.27 -5.89 4.91
C CYS A 282 13.72 -5.34 3.60
N VAL A 283 13.02 -6.17 2.83
CA VAL A 283 12.32 -5.77 1.60
C VAL A 283 10.86 -6.19 1.68
N ILE A 284 10.00 -5.39 1.06
CA ILE A 284 8.60 -5.74 0.85
C ILE A 284 8.51 -6.57 -0.43
N VAL A 285 7.73 -7.63 -0.39
CA VAL A 285 7.48 -8.52 -1.51
C VAL A 285 6.00 -8.52 -1.83
N ALA A 286 5.66 -8.30 -3.10
CA ALA A 286 4.32 -8.47 -3.62
C ALA A 286 4.21 -9.77 -4.42
N GLY A 287 3.03 -10.36 -4.42
CA GLY A 287 2.77 -11.59 -5.12
C GLY A 287 1.40 -12.16 -4.79
N GLU A 288 1.28 -13.46 -4.85
CA GLU A 288 0.05 -14.19 -4.53
C GLU A 288 0.22 -15.04 -3.28
N GLY A 289 -0.80 -15.02 -2.41
CA GLY A 289 -0.92 -15.91 -1.27
C GLY A 289 -2.08 -16.89 -1.47
N THR A 290 -1.86 -18.18 -1.22
CA THR A 290 -2.91 -19.21 -1.26
C THR A 290 -3.22 -19.70 0.15
N ASN A 291 -4.44 -19.46 0.63
CA ASN A 291 -4.87 -19.82 1.98
C ASN A 291 -5.16 -21.34 2.12
N SER A 292 -5.51 -21.79 3.33
CA SER A 292 -5.82 -23.20 3.63
C SER A 292 -7.01 -23.77 2.85
N ASP A 293 -7.91 -22.91 2.38
CA ASP A 293 -9.10 -23.30 1.61
C ASP A 293 -8.81 -23.39 0.11
N GLY A 294 -7.56 -23.06 -0.30
CA GLY A 294 -7.11 -23.07 -1.68
C GLY A 294 -7.47 -21.79 -2.45
N ASN A 295 -7.97 -20.75 -1.78
CA ASN A 295 -8.21 -19.45 -2.41
C ASN A 295 -6.89 -18.70 -2.54
N THR A 296 -6.64 -18.15 -3.74
CA THR A 296 -5.47 -17.35 -4.05
C THR A 296 -5.88 -15.89 -4.16
N GLU A 297 -5.11 -15.01 -3.52
CA GLU A 297 -5.33 -13.56 -3.50
C GLU A 297 -4.02 -12.81 -3.65
N ASN A 298 -4.09 -11.57 -4.12
CA ASN A 298 -2.95 -10.67 -4.12
C ASN A 298 -2.51 -10.42 -2.67
N HIS A 299 -1.22 -10.52 -2.42
CA HIS A 299 -0.69 -10.47 -1.08
C HIS A 299 0.67 -9.76 -1.00
N ALA A 300 0.98 -9.21 0.18
CA ALA A 300 2.26 -8.57 0.46
C ALA A 300 2.84 -9.09 1.78
N TRP A 301 4.15 -9.31 1.78
CA TRP A 301 4.92 -9.80 2.92
C TRP A 301 6.34 -9.26 2.91
N ASN A 302 7.22 -9.80 3.73
CA ASN A 302 8.60 -9.33 3.80
C ASN A 302 9.61 -10.46 3.62
N TYR A 303 10.76 -10.10 3.01
CA TYR A 303 11.99 -10.84 3.22
C TYR A 303 12.89 -10.03 4.14
N VAL A 304 13.45 -10.69 5.15
CA VAL A 304 14.33 -10.08 6.16
C VAL A 304 15.65 -10.83 6.23
N GLN A 305 16.72 -10.10 6.40
CA GLN A 305 18.04 -10.71 6.53
C GLN A 305 18.38 -10.97 8.00
N LEU A 306 18.75 -12.22 8.30
CA LEU A 306 19.25 -12.64 9.61
C LEU A 306 20.62 -13.28 9.45
N ASN A 307 21.62 -12.71 10.10
CA ASN A 307 23.03 -13.17 9.99
C ASN A 307 23.52 -13.25 8.52
N GLY A 308 23.12 -12.32 7.67
CA GLY A 308 23.48 -12.26 6.26
C GLY A 308 22.67 -13.20 5.33
N ILE A 309 21.68 -13.94 5.85
CA ILE A 309 20.85 -14.89 5.11
C ILE A 309 19.40 -14.40 5.09
N TRP A 310 18.73 -14.52 3.93
CA TRP A 310 17.37 -14.04 3.75
C TRP A 310 16.33 -15.11 4.09
N TYR A 311 15.31 -14.71 4.85
CA TYR A 311 14.14 -15.50 5.23
C TYR A 311 12.87 -14.72 4.97
N ALA A 312 11.75 -15.43 4.74
CA ALA A 312 10.45 -14.82 4.60
C ALA A 312 9.74 -14.66 5.94
N ILE A 313 8.98 -13.58 6.08
CA ILE A 313 8.08 -13.31 7.21
C ILE A 313 6.77 -12.77 6.65
N ASP A 314 5.65 -13.27 7.17
CA ASP A 314 4.33 -12.75 6.91
C ASP A 314 3.60 -12.44 8.23
N CYS A 315 3.70 -11.19 8.68
CA CYS A 315 3.03 -10.74 9.90
C CYS A 315 1.50 -10.78 9.77
N THR A 316 0.96 -10.65 8.55
CA THR A 316 -0.49 -10.70 8.31
C THR A 316 -1.05 -12.08 8.62
N TRP A 317 -0.43 -13.13 8.10
CA TRP A 317 -0.90 -14.50 8.30
C TRP A 317 -0.42 -15.14 9.61
N ASP A 318 0.46 -14.46 10.33
CA ASP A 318 0.84 -14.78 11.71
C ASP A 318 -0.01 -14.01 12.75
N ASP A 319 -0.90 -13.08 12.31
CA ASP A 319 -1.80 -12.36 13.20
C ASP A 319 -2.84 -13.33 13.80
N PRO A 320 -2.95 -13.40 15.14
CA PRO A 320 -3.86 -14.33 15.83
C PRO A 320 -5.35 -13.99 15.70
N ILE A 321 -5.70 -12.80 15.20
CA ILE A 321 -7.09 -12.31 15.13
C ILE A 321 -7.76 -12.67 13.81
N LEU A 322 -7.05 -13.35 12.92
CA LEU A 322 -7.62 -13.84 11.68
C LEU A 322 -8.75 -14.83 11.95
N MET A 323 -9.96 -14.41 11.59
CA MET A 323 -11.19 -15.20 11.50
C MET A 323 -11.91 -15.54 12.82
N ASN A 324 -13.02 -14.87 13.04
CA ASN A 324 -14.04 -15.18 14.07
C ASN A 324 -13.63 -15.07 15.53
N GLY A 325 -12.60 -14.26 15.86
CA GLY A 325 -12.20 -14.02 17.24
C GLY A 325 -11.57 -15.23 17.94
N ALA A 326 -11.13 -16.23 17.20
CA ALA A 326 -10.39 -17.34 17.76
C ALA A 326 -8.95 -16.90 18.06
N VAL A 327 -8.55 -16.96 19.32
CA VAL A 327 -7.16 -16.75 19.74
C VAL A 327 -6.32 -17.90 19.22
N LEU A 328 -5.40 -17.59 18.30
CA LEU A 328 -4.46 -18.61 17.78
C LEU A 328 -3.49 -19.05 18.88
N THR A 329 -3.07 -20.30 18.80
CA THR A 329 -2.02 -20.84 19.65
C THR A 329 -0.66 -20.17 19.34
N ASN A 330 0.28 -20.17 20.28
CA ASN A 330 1.64 -19.66 20.05
C ASN A 330 2.32 -20.27 18.80
N SER A 331 2.00 -21.50 18.43
CA SER A 331 2.55 -22.15 17.23
C SER A 331 1.98 -21.57 15.94
N ALA A 332 0.74 -21.06 15.95
CA ALA A 332 0.11 -20.43 14.80
C ALA A 332 0.67 -19.01 14.56
N LYS A 333 0.97 -18.26 15.63
CA LYS A 333 1.58 -16.93 15.58
C LYS A 333 2.95 -16.88 14.87
N TYR A 334 3.64 -18.01 14.74
CA TYR A 334 4.95 -18.08 14.07
C TYR A 334 4.94 -19.04 12.86
N LYS A 335 3.76 -19.29 12.30
CA LYS A 335 3.62 -20.19 11.15
C LYS A 335 4.41 -19.69 9.94
N TYR A 336 4.51 -18.38 9.77
CA TYR A 336 5.21 -17.73 8.65
C TYR A 336 6.42 -16.89 9.11
N PHE A 337 6.89 -17.05 10.33
CA PHE A 337 8.05 -16.36 10.87
C PHE A 337 9.36 -17.06 10.46
N LEU A 338 10.29 -16.33 9.84
CA LEU A 338 11.62 -16.76 9.39
C LEU A 338 11.63 -18.06 8.58
N LYS A 339 10.76 -18.11 7.56
CA LYS A 339 10.61 -19.29 6.68
C LYS A 339 11.60 -19.28 5.52
N GLY A 340 12.10 -20.48 5.20
CA GLY A 340 12.86 -20.72 3.99
C GLY A 340 11.98 -21.05 2.79
N ALA A 341 12.57 -21.00 1.59
CA ALA A 341 11.87 -21.19 0.32
C ALA A 341 11.07 -22.49 0.25
N ASN A 342 11.61 -23.61 0.78
CA ASN A 342 10.95 -24.92 0.72
C ASN A 342 9.59 -24.94 1.41
N ASN A 343 9.39 -24.15 2.46
CA ASN A 343 8.14 -24.07 3.19
C ASN A 343 7.29 -22.88 2.75
N PHE A 344 7.91 -21.72 2.52
CA PHE A 344 7.19 -20.49 2.24
C PHE A 344 6.51 -20.52 0.87
N TYR A 345 7.20 -21.00 -0.17
CA TYR A 345 6.66 -21.07 -1.53
C TYR A 345 5.58 -22.16 -1.74
N GLN A 346 5.19 -22.88 -0.69
CA GLN A 346 4.02 -23.75 -0.74
C GLN A 346 2.70 -22.95 -0.75
N THR A 347 2.74 -21.73 -0.22
CA THR A 347 1.56 -20.86 -0.07
C THR A 347 1.75 -19.46 -0.65
N HIS A 348 2.99 -19.05 -0.96
CA HIS A 348 3.32 -17.70 -1.43
C HIS A 348 4.11 -17.76 -2.74
N THR A 349 3.68 -16.99 -3.72
CA THR A 349 4.35 -16.88 -5.03
C THR A 349 4.70 -15.41 -5.29
N PRO A 350 5.98 -15.01 -5.16
CA PRO A 350 6.39 -13.64 -5.48
C PRO A 350 6.27 -13.41 -7.00
N ASN A 351 5.71 -12.28 -7.41
CA ASN A 351 5.62 -11.94 -8.83
C ASN A 351 6.55 -10.79 -9.25
N GLY A 352 7.05 -10.02 -8.30
CA GLY A 352 7.97 -8.91 -8.56
C GLY A 352 7.35 -7.66 -9.20
N GLN A 353 6.06 -7.68 -9.52
CA GLN A 353 5.34 -6.59 -10.15
C GLN A 353 4.33 -6.01 -9.16
N PHE A 354 4.48 -4.71 -8.83
CA PHE A 354 3.60 -4.06 -7.85
C PHE A 354 2.32 -3.52 -8.48
N THR A 355 2.37 -3.15 -9.77
CA THR A 355 1.21 -2.72 -10.55
C THR A 355 1.16 -3.47 -11.87
N GLU A 356 -0.03 -3.65 -12.43
CA GLU A 356 -0.20 -4.29 -13.73
C GLU A 356 0.53 -3.52 -14.84
N GLY A 357 1.38 -4.20 -15.58
CA GLY A 357 2.23 -3.59 -16.62
C GLY A 357 3.42 -2.78 -16.11
N GLY A 358 3.61 -2.68 -14.80
CA GLY A 358 4.74 -2.04 -14.17
C GLY A 358 6.05 -2.81 -14.32
N LYS A 359 7.13 -2.26 -13.80
CA LYS A 359 8.44 -2.91 -13.82
C LYS A 359 8.45 -4.18 -12.99
N MET A 360 9.09 -5.22 -13.51
CA MET A 360 9.45 -6.40 -12.73
C MET A 360 10.67 -6.09 -11.85
N PHE A 361 10.48 -6.07 -10.54
CA PHE A 361 11.57 -6.02 -9.57
C PHE A 361 12.00 -7.43 -9.18
N THR A 362 13.28 -7.58 -8.86
CA THR A 362 13.82 -8.83 -8.33
C THR A 362 13.88 -8.79 -6.81
N PHE A 363 13.76 -9.95 -6.18
CA PHE A 363 13.86 -10.10 -4.73
C PHE A 363 15.09 -10.88 -4.33
N PRO A 364 15.59 -10.74 -3.07
CA PRO A 364 16.68 -11.57 -2.57
C PRO A 364 16.30 -13.04 -2.61
N GLN A 365 17.30 -13.89 -2.83
CA GLN A 365 17.10 -15.34 -2.75
C GLN A 365 16.96 -15.77 -1.28
N LEU A 366 15.86 -16.44 -0.96
CA LEU A 366 15.65 -17.02 0.36
C LEU A 366 16.57 -18.22 0.62
N ASN A 367 16.92 -18.42 1.88
CA ASN A 367 17.43 -19.71 2.32
C ASN A 367 16.44 -20.83 1.96
N THR A 368 16.93 -22.02 1.70
CA THR A 368 16.07 -23.17 1.38
C THR A 368 15.33 -23.70 2.61
N GLN A 369 15.96 -23.67 3.77
CA GLN A 369 15.43 -24.15 5.05
C GLN A 369 14.97 -22.97 5.94
N ASN A 370 14.04 -23.23 6.85
CA ASN A 370 13.67 -22.29 7.89
C ASN A 370 14.86 -22.01 8.81
N TYR A 371 14.83 -20.88 9.51
CA TYR A 371 15.75 -20.56 10.59
C TYR A 371 15.49 -21.43 11.83
#